data_ae4c844b0c8f56013704ddda0d57e71b
#
_entry.id   ae4c844b0c8f56013704ddda0d57e71b
#
_cell.length_a   1.000
_cell.length_b   1.000
_cell.length_c   1.000
_cell.angle_alpha   90.00
_cell.angle_beta   90.00
_cell.angle_gamma   90.00
#
_symmetry.space_group_name_H-M   'P 1'
#
loop_
_entity.id
_entity.type
_entity.pdbx_description
1 polymer ?
#
loop_
_entity_poly.entity_id
_entity_poly.type
_entity_poly.pdbx_seq_one_letter_code
_entity_poly.pdbx_strand_id
1 'polypeptide(L)'
;LTRLIVGSEGTLGVITEITLKLYGIPEEIGAGRCTFPSVKDATDAVIMTIQAGIPVARIELLDIAQVKAVNNYSKLSLPESPLLLLEFHGSKSSVKEQSELFNEISKDFGGNNFEWNANIEERNKLWKARHDVYYAVKACRPEADYIATDVCVPISRLSECITETIVDMEQNKLFGPIVGHVGDGNFHVQLLIDPKDQNEIDVANGFLERLAHRAISMDGTCTGEHGVRQLSLIHI
;
A
#
# COMPACT_ATOMS: atom_id res chain seq x y z
N LEU A 1 8.83 2.67 26.23
CA LEU A 1 7.36 2.78 26.44
C LEU A 1 6.62 3.14 25.15
N THR A 2 7.12 4.09 24.33
CA THR A 2 6.44 4.50 23.08
C THR A 2 6.10 3.31 22.17
N ARG A 3 7.07 2.44 21.90
CA ARG A 3 6.85 1.24 21.05
C ARG A 3 5.87 0.23 21.65
N LEU A 4 5.69 0.22 22.97
CA LEU A 4 4.72 -0.65 23.64
C LEU A 4 3.28 -0.11 23.51
N ILE A 5 3.13 1.22 23.51
CA ILE A 5 1.82 1.88 23.43
C ILE A 5 1.30 1.94 21.99
N VAL A 6 2.20 2.10 21.00
CA VAL A 6 1.82 2.08 19.58
C VAL A 6 1.22 0.71 19.23
N GLY A 7 0.03 0.68 18.64
CA GLY A 7 -0.70 -0.54 18.31
C GLY A 7 -1.48 -1.17 19.48
N SER A 8 -1.49 -0.55 20.68
CA SER A 8 -2.19 -1.07 21.86
C SER A 8 -3.73 -0.91 21.81
N GLU A 9 -4.25 -0.11 20.88
CA GLU A 9 -5.68 0.15 20.68
C GLU A 9 -6.43 0.55 21.99
N GLY A 10 -5.75 1.30 22.84
CA GLY A 10 -6.31 1.74 24.13
C GLY A 10 -6.34 0.69 25.23
N THR A 11 -5.82 -0.53 25.01
CA THR A 11 -5.84 -1.61 26.01
C THR A 11 -4.86 -1.41 27.15
N LEU A 12 -3.78 -0.64 26.94
CA LEU A 12 -2.75 -0.36 27.93
C LEU A 12 -2.90 1.00 28.62
N GLY A 13 -3.74 1.87 28.08
CA GLY A 13 -4.00 3.19 28.65
C GLY A 13 -4.58 4.16 27.65
N VAL A 14 -4.84 5.39 28.11
CA VAL A 14 -5.33 6.51 27.31
C VAL A 14 -4.15 7.47 27.08
N ILE A 15 -3.87 7.76 25.80
CA ILE A 15 -2.84 8.75 25.44
C ILE A 15 -3.46 10.14 25.57
N THR A 16 -2.95 10.95 26.52
CA THR A 16 -3.45 12.31 26.81
C THR A 16 -2.57 13.40 26.24
N GLU A 17 -1.30 13.10 25.96
CA GLU A 17 -0.33 14.06 25.42
C GLU A 17 0.67 13.35 24.53
N ILE A 18 0.99 13.96 23.39
CA ILE A 18 1.97 13.46 22.43
C ILE A 18 2.93 14.58 22.03
N THR A 19 4.25 14.35 22.21
CA THR A 19 5.29 15.23 21.70
C THR A 19 5.85 14.67 20.39
N LEU A 20 5.75 15.46 19.31
CA LEU A 20 6.20 15.07 17.97
C LEU A 20 7.43 15.88 17.55
N LYS A 21 8.34 15.23 16.83
CA LYS A 21 9.38 15.92 16.08
C LYS A 21 8.77 16.48 14.79
N LEU A 22 8.84 17.78 14.59
CA LEU A 22 8.35 18.44 13.38
C LEU A 22 9.49 18.62 12.38
N TYR A 23 9.13 18.62 11.10
CA TYR A 23 10.00 18.94 9.99
C TYR A 23 9.56 20.24 9.33
N GLY A 24 10.46 20.92 8.63
CA GLY A 24 10.13 22.11 7.85
C GLY A 24 9.15 21.78 6.71
N ILE A 25 8.31 22.74 6.36
CA ILE A 25 7.44 22.62 5.17
C ILE A 25 8.35 22.60 3.93
N PRO A 26 8.24 21.61 3.03
CA PRO A 26 9.05 21.56 1.83
C PRO A 26 8.71 22.73 0.90
N GLU A 27 9.72 23.26 0.20
CA GLU A 27 9.53 24.33 -0.80
C GLU A 27 8.69 23.83 -1.97
N GLU A 28 8.91 22.58 -2.38
CA GLU A 28 8.22 21.91 -3.48
C GLU A 28 7.76 20.52 -3.05
N ILE A 29 6.58 20.15 -3.52
CA ILE A 29 6.05 18.78 -3.42
C ILE A 29 5.70 18.33 -4.84
N GLY A 30 6.36 17.29 -5.32
CA GLY A 30 6.05 16.63 -6.59
C GLY A 30 5.35 15.29 -6.35
N ALA A 31 4.27 15.02 -7.07
CA ALA A 31 3.68 13.68 -7.08
C ALA A 31 3.78 13.05 -8.46
N GLY A 32 4.00 11.75 -8.50
CA GLY A 32 4.16 11.01 -9.75
C GLY A 32 3.46 9.66 -9.73
N ARG A 33 3.34 9.08 -10.90
CA ARG A 33 2.84 7.71 -11.10
C ARG A 33 3.70 6.97 -12.10
N CYS A 34 3.84 5.66 -11.91
CA CYS A 34 4.55 4.78 -12.83
C CYS A 34 3.84 3.44 -12.89
N THR A 35 3.65 2.90 -14.10
CA THR A 35 3.06 1.57 -14.30
C THR A 35 4.15 0.53 -14.53
N PHE A 36 3.85 -0.73 -14.14
CA PHE A 36 4.79 -1.84 -14.25
C PHE A 36 4.15 -3.07 -14.89
N PRO A 37 4.96 -4.00 -15.47
CA PRO A 37 4.47 -5.25 -16.05
C PRO A 37 3.85 -6.17 -15.00
N SER A 38 4.41 -6.20 -13.78
CA SER A 38 3.92 -7.02 -12.68
C SER A 38 4.06 -6.30 -11.34
N VAL A 39 3.35 -6.80 -10.30
CA VAL A 39 3.51 -6.32 -8.91
C VAL A 39 4.93 -6.57 -8.43
N LYS A 40 5.56 -7.69 -8.84
CA LYS A 40 6.94 -8.00 -8.52
C LYS A 40 7.89 -6.92 -9.05
N ASP A 41 7.77 -6.54 -10.32
CA ASP A 41 8.62 -5.51 -10.92
C ASP A 41 8.44 -4.15 -10.22
N ALA A 42 7.19 -3.80 -9.88
CA ALA A 42 6.90 -2.58 -9.12
C ALA A 42 7.59 -2.59 -7.74
N THR A 43 7.50 -3.70 -7.01
CA THR A 43 8.10 -3.81 -5.67
C THR A 43 9.63 -3.93 -5.71
N ASP A 44 10.20 -4.54 -6.73
CA ASP A 44 11.65 -4.56 -6.93
C ASP A 44 12.19 -3.14 -7.22
N ALA A 45 11.44 -2.34 -8.01
CA ALA A 45 11.77 -0.92 -8.22
C ALA A 45 11.70 -0.10 -6.92
N VAL A 46 10.71 -0.38 -6.03
CA VAL A 46 10.64 0.23 -4.70
C VAL A 46 11.87 -0.11 -3.86
N ILE A 47 12.22 -1.40 -3.79
CA ILE A 47 13.38 -1.86 -3.03
C ILE A 47 14.65 -1.12 -3.51
N MET A 48 14.88 -1.07 -4.82
CA MET A 48 16.04 -0.38 -5.39
C MET A 48 16.02 1.13 -5.10
N THR A 49 14.86 1.77 -5.18
CA THR A 49 14.69 3.20 -4.88
C THR A 49 15.09 3.53 -3.45
N ILE A 50 14.64 2.72 -2.48
CA ILE A 50 14.99 2.89 -1.07
C ILE A 50 16.47 2.58 -0.82
N GLN A 51 17.02 1.51 -1.44
CA GLN A 51 18.43 1.15 -1.32
C GLN A 51 19.38 2.19 -1.96
N ALA A 52 18.94 2.85 -3.02
CA ALA A 52 19.68 3.96 -3.62
C ALA A 52 19.68 5.24 -2.76
N GLY A 53 18.94 5.24 -1.64
CA GLY A 53 18.91 6.37 -0.72
C GLY A 53 18.10 7.57 -1.23
N ILE A 54 17.20 7.37 -2.19
CA ILE A 54 16.31 8.42 -2.66
C ILE A 54 15.30 8.75 -1.54
N PRO A 55 15.26 9.99 -1.03
CA PRO A 55 14.41 10.35 0.09
C PRO A 55 12.96 10.57 -0.33
N VAL A 56 12.32 9.51 -0.84
CA VAL A 56 10.93 9.58 -1.28
C VAL A 56 10.03 9.81 -0.06
N ALA A 57 9.10 10.77 -0.15
CA ALA A 57 8.20 11.09 0.96
C ALA A 57 7.16 9.99 1.19
N ARG A 58 6.69 9.36 0.12
CA ARG A 58 5.84 8.16 0.15
C ARG A 58 5.82 7.42 -1.18
N ILE A 59 5.63 6.12 -1.12
CA ILE A 59 5.42 5.25 -2.28
C ILE A 59 4.26 4.31 -1.96
N GLU A 60 3.23 4.35 -2.81
CA GLU A 60 2.01 3.55 -2.69
C GLU A 60 1.90 2.61 -3.87
N LEU A 61 1.54 1.36 -3.60
CA LEU A 61 1.25 0.35 -4.61
C LEU A 61 -0.25 0.17 -4.76
N LEU A 62 -0.72 0.08 -6.00
CA LEU A 62 -2.04 -0.45 -6.36
C LEU A 62 -1.82 -1.59 -7.35
N ASP A 63 -2.34 -2.77 -7.08
CA ASP A 63 -2.37 -3.86 -8.07
C ASP A 63 -3.41 -3.63 -9.16
N ILE A 64 -3.46 -4.50 -10.16
CA ILE A 64 -4.41 -4.38 -11.29
C ILE A 64 -5.86 -4.39 -10.80
N ALA A 65 -6.20 -5.24 -9.83
CA ALA A 65 -7.56 -5.34 -9.31
C ALA A 65 -7.97 -4.05 -8.58
N GLN A 66 -7.05 -3.47 -7.82
CA GLN A 66 -7.25 -2.19 -7.15
C GLN A 66 -7.42 -1.04 -8.15
N VAL A 67 -6.59 -0.98 -9.19
CA VAL A 67 -6.70 0.03 -10.26
C VAL A 67 -8.06 -0.05 -10.96
N LYS A 68 -8.52 -1.26 -11.30
CA LYS A 68 -9.85 -1.47 -11.88
C LYS A 68 -10.98 -1.02 -10.96
N ALA A 69 -10.90 -1.37 -9.68
CA ALA A 69 -11.91 -0.96 -8.70
C ALA A 69 -11.99 0.57 -8.61
N VAL A 70 -10.85 1.26 -8.49
CA VAL A 70 -10.79 2.73 -8.40
C VAL A 70 -11.26 3.39 -9.70
N ASN A 71 -10.86 2.89 -10.87
CA ASN A 71 -11.35 3.40 -12.16
C ASN A 71 -12.88 3.36 -12.24
N ASN A 72 -13.47 2.22 -11.85
CA ASN A 72 -14.92 2.04 -11.88
C ASN A 72 -15.64 2.95 -10.89
N TYR A 73 -15.12 3.06 -9.67
CA TYR A 73 -15.74 3.84 -8.59
C TYR A 73 -15.62 5.35 -8.83
N SER A 74 -14.39 5.81 -9.04
CA SER A 74 -14.08 7.25 -9.13
C SER A 74 -14.15 7.80 -10.55
N LYS A 75 -14.59 6.96 -11.54
CA LYS A 75 -14.69 7.32 -12.97
C LYS A 75 -13.37 7.85 -13.53
N LEU A 76 -12.28 7.19 -13.17
CA LEU A 76 -10.94 7.47 -13.65
C LEU A 76 -10.60 6.56 -14.84
N SER A 77 -9.49 6.89 -15.53
CA SER A 77 -8.95 6.12 -16.65
C SER A 77 -7.46 5.83 -16.43
N LEU A 78 -7.11 5.36 -15.23
CA LEU A 78 -5.75 4.92 -14.94
C LEU A 78 -5.43 3.66 -15.77
N PRO A 79 -4.20 3.50 -16.27
CA PRO A 79 -3.79 2.28 -16.95
C PRO A 79 -4.00 1.05 -16.06
N GLU A 80 -4.67 0.02 -16.60
CA GLU A 80 -4.97 -1.22 -15.87
C GLU A 80 -3.71 -2.11 -15.76
N SER A 81 -2.73 -1.63 -15.03
CA SER A 81 -1.46 -2.30 -14.71
C SER A 81 -1.12 -2.03 -13.25
N PRO A 82 -0.23 -2.82 -12.64
CA PRO A 82 0.33 -2.46 -11.34
C PRO A 82 0.89 -1.04 -11.37
N LEU A 83 0.51 -0.23 -10.40
CA LEU A 83 0.74 1.20 -10.39
C LEU A 83 1.43 1.62 -9.09
N LEU A 84 2.54 2.34 -9.21
CA LEU A 84 3.12 3.08 -8.10
C LEU A 84 2.67 4.54 -8.15
N LEU A 85 2.26 5.05 -7.00
CA LEU A 85 2.04 6.47 -6.74
C LEU A 85 3.15 6.96 -5.83
N LEU A 86 3.81 8.05 -6.21
CA LEU A 86 4.98 8.56 -5.49
C LEU A 86 4.79 10.03 -5.10
N GLU A 87 5.46 10.42 -4.02
CA GLU A 87 5.57 11.83 -3.65
C GLU A 87 7.00 12.16 -3.22
N PHE A 88 7.53 13.25 -3.76
CA PHE A 88 8.87 13.76 -3.50
C PHE A 88 8.78 15.12 -2.81
N HIS A 89 9.61 15.34 -1.78
CA HIS A 89 9.65 16.58 -1.02
C HIS A 89 11.05 17.19 -1.07
N GLY A 90 11.14 18.51 -1.12
CA GLY A 90 12.42 19.22 -1.04
C GLY A 90 12.40 20.60 -1.68
N SER A 91 13.58 21.04 -2.14
CA SER A 91 13.69 22.18 -3.04
C SER A 91 13.26 21.76 -4.46
N LYS A 92 12.98 22.72 -5.34
CA LYS A 92 12.62 22.45 -6.75
C LYS A 92 13.65 21.60 -7.48
N SER A 93 14.93 21.87 -7.25
CA SER A 93 16.02 21.07 -7.85
C SER A 93 16.06 19.66 -7.29
N SER A 94 15.89 19.50 -5.98
CA SER A 94 15.90 18.19 -5.32
C SER A 94 14.73 17.33 -5.75
N VAL A 95 13.51 17.87 -5.84
CA VAL A 95 12.33 17.13 -6.31
C VAL A 95 12.52 16.65 -7.74
N LYS A 96 13.08 17.48 -8.62
CA LYS A 96 13.41 17.12 -9.99
C LYS A 96 14.45 15.99 -10.04
N GLU A 97 15.56 16.11 -9.30
CA GLU A 97 16.59 15.09 -9.22
C GLU A 97 16.06 13.75 -8.71
N GLN A 98 15.28 13.75 -7.62
CA GLN A 98 14.66 12.55 -7.07
C GLN A 98 13.74 11.86 -8.11
N SER A 99 12.95 12.64 -8.84
CA SER A 99 12.03 12.11 -9.86
C SER A 99 12.77 11.54 -11.06
N GLU A 100 13.87 12.16 -11.48
CA GLU A 100 14.73 11.67 -12.58
C GLU A 100 15.43 10.36 -12.18
N LEU A 101 16.00 10.28 -10.98
CA LEU A 101 16.62 9.06 -10.45
C LEU A 101 15.62 7.91 -10.33
N PHE A 102 14.42 8.18 -9.79
CA PHE A 102 13.37 7.16 -9.75
C PHE A 102 12.98 6.69 -11.16
N ASN A 103 12.86 7.60 -12.12
CA ASN A 103 12.54 7.25 -13.51
C ASN A 103 13.60 6.34 -14.15
N GLU A 104 14.88 6.57 -13.85
CA GLU A 104 15.97 5.70 -14.32
C GLU A 104 15.86 4.31 -13.71
N ILE A 105 15.70 4.22 -12.38
CA ILE A 105 15.51 2.94 -11.69
C ILE A 105 14.27 2.21 -12.22
N SER A 106 13.16 2.91 -12.39
CA SER A 106 11.90 2.26 -12.82
C SER A 106 12.03 1.57 -14.18
N LYS A 107 12.84 2.13 -15.10
CA LYS A 107 13.07 1.54 -16.43
C LYS A 107 13.77 0.18 -16.37
N ASP A 108 14.67 -0.03 -15.42
CA ASP A 108 15.37 -1.30 -15.23
C ASP A 108 14.40 -2.43 -14.84
N PHE A 109 13.24 -2.08 -14.30
CA PHE A 109 12.15 -2.99 -13.92
C PHE A 109 10.94 -2.92 -14.88
N GLY A 110 11.13 -2.42 -16.08
CA GLY A 110 10.05 -2.32 -17.08
C GLY A 110 9.01 -1.25 -16.80
N GLY A 111 9.31 -0.30 -15.91
CA GLY A 111 8.45 0.83 -15.59
C GLY A 111 8.15 1.68 -16.82
N ASN A 112 6.88 2.03 -17.01
CA ASN A 112 6.38 2.81 -18.13
C ASN A 112 5.48 3.95 -17.65
N ASN A 113 5.30 4.94 -18.54
CA ASN A 113 4.38 6.05 -18.30
C ASN A 113 4.67 6.78 -16.99
N PHE A 114 5.97 6.93 -16.65
CA PHE A 114 6.32 7.76 -15.51
C PHE A 114 5.98 9.22 -15.82
N GLU A 115 5.05 9.75 -15.05
CA GLU A 115 4.61 11.13 -15.10
C GLU A 115 4.67 11.71 -13.69
N TRP A 116 5.20 12.91 -13.55
CA TRP A 116 5.17 13.62 -12.27
C TRP A 116 4.81 15.09 -12.46
N ASN A 117 4.19 15.68 -11.45
CA ASN A 117 3.78 17.08 -11.48
C ASN A 117 3.86 17.70 -10.08
N ALA A 118 4.26 18.94 -10.00
CA ALA A 118 4.23 19.75 -8.79
C ALA A 118 2.92 20.54 -8.64
N ASN A 119 2.05 20.56 -9.66
CA ASN A 119 0.77 21.25 -9.60
C ASN A 119 -0.15 20.60 -8.54
N ILE A 120 -0.66 21.41 -7.63
CA ILE A 120 -1.46 20.96 -6.49
C ILE A 120 -2.76 20.26 -6.92
N GLU A 121 -3.40 20.70 -8.00
CA GLU A 121 -4.66 20.11 -8.47
C GLU A 121 -4.44 18.70 -9.03
N GLU A 122 -3.41 18.53 -9.87
CA GLU A 122 -3.05 17.22 -10.43
C GLU A 122 -2.60 16.25 -9.33
N ARG A 123 -1.83 16.74 -8.36
CA ARG A 123 -1.44 16.00 -7.18
C ARG A 123 -2.65 15.52 -6.37
N ASN A 124 -3.60 16.42 -6.10
CA ASN A 124 -4.82 16.09 -5.35
C ASN A 124 -5.69 15.06 -6.07
N LYS A 125 -5.78 15.12 -7.41
CA LYS A 125 -6.49 14.11 -8.21
C LYS A 125 -5.84 12.73 -8.07
N LEU A 126 -4.51 12.67 -8.12
CA LEU A 126 -3.75 11.44 -7.96
C LEU A 126 -3.98 10.81 -6.58
N TRP A 127 -3.85 11.61 -5.52
CA TRP A 127 -4.06 11.14 -4.15
C TRP A 127 -5.52 10.82 -3.83
N LYS A 128 -6.47 11.48 -4.50
CA LYS A 128 -7.89 11.11 -4.37
C LYS A 128 -8.12 9.66 -4.79
N ALA A 129 -7.52 9.21 -5.87
CA ALA A 129 -7.60 7.81 -6.29
C ALA A 129 -7.15 6.85 -5.19
N ARG A 130 -6.05 7.17 -4.48
CA ARG A 130 -5.55 6.39 -3.34
C ARG A 130 -6.49 6.42 -2.13
N HIS A 131 -7.11 7.57 -1.85
CA HIS A 131 -8.05 7.69 -0.72
C HIS A 131 -9.37 6.93 -0.98
N ASP A 132 -9.77 6.80 -2.23
CA ASP A 132 -11.01 6.10 -2.59
C ASP A 132 -10.88 4.56 -2.58
N VAL A 133 -9.69 3.97 -2.35
CA VAL A 133 -9.43 2.53 -2.51
C VAL A 133 -10.36 1.64 -1.70
N TYR A 134 -10.65 1.99 -0.45
CA TYR A 134 -11.57 1.24 0.41
C TYR A 134 -12.99 1.21 -0.18
N TYR A 135 -13.52 2.38 -0.51
CA TYR A 135 -14.88 2.51 -1.05
C TYR A 135 -15.00 1.83 -2.42
N ALA A 136 -13.94 1.93 -3.22
CA ALA A 136 -13.87 1.29 -4.53
C ALA A 136 -13.94 -0.23 -4.44
N VAL A 137 -13.20 -0.84 -3.52
CA VAL A 137 -13.23 -2.29 -3.29
C VAL A 137 -14.57 -2.71 -2.71
N LYS A 138 -15.08 -2.02 -1.68
CA LYS A 138 -16.39 -2.33 -1.09
C LYS A 138 -17.53 -2.26 -2.11
N ALA A 139 -17.44 -1.34 -3.09
CA ALA A 139 -18.41 -1.24 -4.17
C ALA A 139 -18.38 -2.42 -5.16
N CYS A 140 -17.30 -3.21 -5.20
CA CYS A 140 -17.23 -4.40 -6.05
C CYS A 140 -18.18 -5.51 -5.57
N ARG A 141 -18.43 -5.59 -4.26
CA ARG A 141 -19.37 -6.57 -3.65
C ARG A 141 -20.01 -5.95 -2.41
N PRO A 142 -21.07 -5.12 -2.58
CA PRO A 142 -21.64 -4.32 -1.49
C PRO A 142 -22.10 -5.13 -0.27
N GLU A 143 -22.63 -6.34 -0.49
CA GLU A 143 -23.16 -7.23 0.56
C GLU A 143 -22.07 -8.04 1.30
N ALA A 144 -20.83 -8.02 0.80
CA ALA A 144 -19.72 -8.75 1.40
C ALA A 144 -19.20 -8.06 2.67
N ASP A 145 -18.69 -8.84 3.60
CA ASP A 145 -17.85 -8.30 4.66
C ASP A 145 -16.46 -7.97 4.12
N TYR A 146 -15.88 -6.89 4.63
CA TYR A 146 -14.57 -6.39 4.25
C TYR A 146 -13.55 -6.74 5.33
N ILE A 147 -12.47 -7.40 4.93
CA ILE A 147 -11.32 -7.68 5.79
C ILE A 147 -10.07 -7.13 5.13
N ALA A 148 -9.34 -6.26 5.81
CA ALA A 148 -8.02 -5.81 5.39
C ALA A 148 -6.93 -6.52 6.19
N THR A 149 -5.92 -7.06 5.50
CA THR A 149 -4.68 -7.50 6.14
C THR A 149 -3.77 -6.30 6.39
N ASP A 150 -2.75 -6.48 7.25
CA ASP A 150 -1.89 -5.35 7.64
C ASP A 150 -0.46 -5.82 7.95
N VAL A 151 0.12 -6.63 7.09
CA VAL A 151 1.49 -7.11 7.30
C VAL A 151 2.52 -6.07 6.91
N CYS A 152 3.65 -6.07 7.63
CA CYS A 152 4.82 -5.27 7.30
C CYS A 152 6.06 -6.16 7.37
N VAL A 153 6.90 -6.09 6.35
CA VAL A 153 8.14 -6.87 6.26
C VAL A 153 9.34 -5.93 5.99
N PRO A 154 10.56 -6.34 6.31
CA PRO A 154 11.74 -5.60 5.87
C PRO A 154 11.68 -5.33 4.37
N ILE A 155 12.05 -4.13 3.94
CA ILE A 155 11.99 -3.70 2.53
C ILE A 155 12.61 -4.74 1.59
N SER A 156 13.73 -5.33 1.95
CA SER A 156 14.41 -6.36 1.15
C SER A 156 13.60 -7.66 0.94
N ARG A 157 12.55 -7.89 1.75
CA ARG A 157 11.68 -9.06 1.68
C ARG A 157 10.31 -8.75 1.06
N LEU A 158 10.05 -7.47 0.76
CA LEU A 158 8.73 -7.01 0.31
C LEU A 158 8.26 -7.71 -0.96
N SER A 159 9.10 -7.74 -2.00
CA SER A 159 8.76 -8.33 -3.31
C SER A 159 8.46 -9.84 -3.17
N GLU A 160 9.25 -10.56 -2.38
CA GLU A 160 9.05 -11.97 -2.08
C GLU A 160 7.71 -12.18 -1.35
N CYS A 161 7.47 -11.44 -0.27
CA CYS A 161 6.25 -11.58 0.54
C CYS A 161 4.99 -11.32 -0.28
N ILE A 162 4.94 -10.25 -1.07
CA ILE A 162 3.78 -9.94 -1.92
C ILE A 162 3.60 -11.00 -3.02
N THR A 163 4.68 -11.45 -3.65
CA THR A 163 4.61 -12.45 -4.73
C THR A 163 4.05 -13.77 -4.20
N GLU A 164 4.55 -14.26 -3.07
CA GLU A 164 4.02 -15.47 -2.43
C GLU A 164 2.56 -15.30 -1.96
N THR A 165 2.18 -14.09 -1.56
CA THR A 165 0.81 -13.77 -1.17
C THR A 165 -0.13 -13.84 -2.36
N ILE A 166 0.27 -13.33 -3.53
CA ILE A 166 -0.50 -13.43 -4.77
C ILE A 166 -0.70 -14.90 -5.16
N VAL A 167 0.37 -15.70 -5.12
CA VAL A 167 0.30 -17.14 -5.43
C VAL A 167 -0.66 -17.87 -4.48
N ASP A 168 -0.61 -17.57 -3.18
CA ASP A 168 -1.52 -18.14 -2.19
C ASP A 168 -2.99 -17.76 -2.48
N MET A 169 -3.25 -16.51 -2.84
CA MET A 169 -4.59 -16.06 -3.23
C MET A 169 -5.11 -16.78 -4.47
N GLU A 170 -4.28 -16.92 -5.50
CA GLU A 170 -4.64 -17.63 -6.72
C GLU A 170 -4.97 -19.10 -6.47
N GLN A 171 -4.14 -19.80 -5.68
CA GLN A 171 -4.35 -21.20 -5.31
C GLN A 171 -5.65 -21.43 -4.55
N ASN A 172 -6.03 -20.46 -3.71
CA ASN A 172 -7.25 -20.53 -2.89
C ASN A 172 -8.44 -19.80 -3.52
N LYS A 173 -8.29 -19.29 -4.76
CA LYS A 173 -9.34 -18.55 -5.51
C LYS A 173 -9.91 -17.37 -4.72
N LEU A 174 -9.09 -16.69 -3.94
CA LEU A 174 -9.46 -15.52 -3.18
C LEU A 174 -9.40 -14.27 -4.07
N PHE A 175 -10.46 -13.48 -4.01
CA PHE A 175 -10.46 -12.13 -4.57
C PHE A 175 -10.10 -11.13 -3.48
N GLY A 176 -9.01 -10.41 -3.67
CA GLY A 176 -8.53 -9.40 -2.75
C GLY A 176 -7.56 -8.44 -3.43
N PRO A 177 -8.02 -7.23 -3.84
CA PRO A 177 -7.12 -6.21 -4.35
C PRO A 177 -6.01 -5.89 -3.36
N ILE A 178 -4.80 -5.62 -3.88
CA ILE A 178 -3.62 -5.30 -3.09
C ILE A 178 -3.34 -3.81 -3.19
N VAL A 179 -3.15 -3.19 -2.03
CA VAL A 179 -2.71 -1.80 -1.87
C VAL A 179 -1.69 -1.75 -0.73
N GLY A 180 -0.75 -0.81 -0.75
CA GLY A 180 0.18 -0.73 0.37
C GLY A 180 1.09 0.47 0.37
N HIS A 181 1.56 0.80 1.60
CA HIS A 181 2.62 1.75 1.88
C HIS A 181 3.98 1.07 1.65
N VAL A 182 4.23 0.73 0.38
CA VAL A 182 5.35 -0.15 0.02
C VAL A 182 6.73 0.47 0.28
N GLY A 183 6.80 1.80 0.43
CA GLY A 183 8.01 2.47 0.90
C GLY A 183 8.42 2.11 2.33
N ASP A 184 7.48 1.66 3.14
CA ASP A 184 7.68 1.23 4.53
C ASP A 184 7.68 -0.30 4.71
N GLY A 185 7.48 -1.05 3.62
CA GLY A 185 7.37 -2.52 3.65
C GLY A 185 6.00 -3.04 4.06
N ASN A 186 4.99 -2.16 4.15
CA ASN A 186 3.62 -2.50 4.54
C ASN A 186 2.73 -2.67 3.32
N PHE A 187 1.83 -3.68 3.35
CA PHE A 187 0.80 -3.85 2.36
C PHE A 187 -0.46 -4.53 2.93
N HIS A 188 -1.55 -4.31 2.24
CA HIS A 188 -2.87 -4.82 2.58
C HIS A 188 -3.47 -5.61 1.43
N VAL A 189 -4.03 -6.77 1.75
CA VAL A 189 -4.97 -7.48 0.88
C VAL A 189 -6.37 -7.15 1.38
N GLN A 190 -7.23 -6.68 0.49
CA GLN A 190 -8.58 -6.23 0.81
C GLN A 190 -9.59 -7.32 0.40
N LEU A 191 -9.86 -8.26 1.30
CA LEU A 191 -10.77 -9.37 1.05
C LEU A 191 -12.23 -8.93 1.14
N LEU A 192 -13.05 -9.46 0.23
CA LEU A 192 -14.51 -9.36 0.27
C LEU A 192 -15.09 -10.76 0.42
N ILE A 193 -15.79 -11.02 1.53
CA ILE A 193 -16.24 -12.34 1.95
C ILE A 193 -17.76 -12.32 2.16
N ASP A 194 -18.47 -13.32 1.65
CA ASP A 194 -19.88 -13.51 2.02
C ASP A 194 -19.97 -14.01 3.47
N PRO A 195 -20.53 -13.21 4.40
CA PRO A 195 -20.63 -13.62 5.80
C PRO A 195 -21.58 -14.80 6.03
N LYS A 196 -22.32 -15.23 4.99
CA LYS A 196 -23.21 -16.39 5.01
C LYS A 196 -22.59 -17.64 4.40
N ASP A 197 -21.46 -17.52 3.74
CA ASP A 197 -20.72 -18.65 3.14
C ASP A 197 -19.59 -19.08 4.07
N GLN A 198 -19.84 -20.18 4.83
CA GLN A 198 -18.84 -20.71 5.75
C GLN A 198 -17.55 -21.15 5.04
N ASN A 199 -17.61 -21.58 3.79
CA ASN A 199 -16.43 -21.97 3.05
C ASN A 199 -15.56 -20.76 2.68
N GLU A 200 -16.18 -19.63 2.25
CA GLU A 200 -15.44 -18.38 2.03
C GLU A 200 -14.76 -17.91 3.33
N ILE A 201 -15.48 -17.98 4.46
CA ILE A 201 -14.94 -17.60 5.77
C ILE A 201 -13.76 -18.47 6.16
N ASP A 202 -13.86 -19.80 6.01
CA ASP A 202 -12.79 -20.73 6.37
C ASP A 202 -11.56 -20.56 5.48
N VAL A 203 -11.75 -20.38 4.18
CA VAL A 203 -10.66 -20.11 3.23
C VAL A 203 -9.96 -18.79 3.56
N ALA A 204 -10.71 -17.75 3.86
CA ALA A 204 -10.14 -16.46 4.23
C ALA A 204 -9.37 -16.51 5.54
N ASN A 205 -9.91 -17.16 6.58
CA ASN A 205 -9.22 -17.34 7.86
C ASN A 205 -7.89 -18.11 7.69
N GLY A 206 -7.91 -19.18 6.91
CA GLY A 206 -6.69 -19.92 6.58
C GLY A 206 -5.66 -19.07 5.84
N PHE A 207 -6.10 -18.21 4.94
CA PHE A 207 -5.23 -17.25 4.25
C PHE A 207 -4.62 -16.22 5.21
N LEU A 208 -5.44 -15.63 6.09
CA LEU A 208 -4.97 -14.65 7.10
C LEU A 208 -3.88 -15.25 7.99
N GLU A 209 -4.07 -16.49 8.45
CA GLU A 209 -3.09 -17.21 9.26
C GLU A 209 -1.78 -17.44 8.48
N ARG A 210 -1.85 -17.94 7.25
CA ARG A 210 -0.66 -18.17 6.41
C ARG A 210 0.08 -16.89 6.10
N LEU A 211 -0.64 -15.78 5.82
CA LEU A 211 -0.03 -14.48 5.55
C LEU A 211 0.69 -13.93 6.79
N ALA A 212 0.08 -14.04 7.98
CA ALA A 212 0.71 -13.64 9.22
C ALA A 212 2.01 -14.44 9.47
N HIS A 213 1.96 -15.75 9.31
CA HIS A 213 3.15 -16.61 9.44
C HIS A 213 4.24 -16.30 8.42
N ARG A 214 3.86 -16.00 7.16
CA ARG A 214 4.78 -15.58 6.09
C ARG A 214 5.52 -14.31 6.50
N ALA A 215 4.80 -13.28 6.92
CA ALA A 215 5.41 -12.02 7.33
C ALA A 215 6.36 -12.22 8.52
N ILE A 216 5.95 -12.97 9.55
CA ILE A 216 6.78 -13.25 10.73
C ILE A 216 8.03 -14.06 10.34
N SER A 217 7.91 -15.05 9.47
CA SER A 217 9.06 -15.84 9.00
C SER A 217 10.09 -15.04 8.19
N MET A 218 9.67 -13.86 7.70
CA MET A 218 10.51 -12.90 6.99
C MET A 218 11.03 -11.76 7.89
N ASP A 219 11.06 -11.94 9.21
CA ASP A 219 11.42 -10.93 10.21
C ASP A 219 10.50 -9.70 10.22
N GLY A 220 9.26 -9.86 9.74
CA GLY A 220 8.23 -8.86 9.71
C GLY A 220 7.24 -8.96 10.87
N THR A 221 6.10 -8.30 10.70
CA THR A 221 5.00 -8.27 11.66
C THR A 221 3.66 -8.62 11.00
N CYS A 222 2.74 -9.18 11.79
CA CYS A 222 1.38 -9.47 11.34
C CYS A 222 0.46 -8.23 11.35
N THR A 223 0.91 -7.12 11.92
CA THR A 223 0.25 -5.81 11.89
C THR A 223 1.30 -4.71 11.73
N GLY A 224 1.15 -3.90 10.69
CA GLY A 224 2.04 -2.79 10.39
C GLY A 224 1.59 -1.49 11.08
N GLU A 225 0.30 -1.14 10.94
CA GLU A 225 -0.22 0.15 11.39
C GLU A 225 -1.58 0.06 12.11
N HIS A 226 -2.39 -0.98 11.88
CA HIS A 226 -3.77 -1.06 12.38
C HIS A 226 -3.90 -1.66 13.79
N GLY A 227 -2.91 -2.40 14.28
CA GLY A 227 -3.00 -3.17 15.52
C GLY A 227 -3.57 -4.58 15.32
N VAL A 228 -3.56 -5.40 16.37
CA VAL A 228 -3.92 -6.84 16.30
C VAL A 228 -5.42 -7.14 16.40
N ARG A 229 -6.26 -6.13 16.64
CA ARG A 229 -7.72 -6.29 16.71
C ARG A 229 -8.36 -6.01 15.36
N GLN A 230 -9.52 -6.66 15.11
CA GLN A 230 -10.35 -6.39 13.94
C GLN A 230 -11.16 -5.08 14.05
N LEU A 231 -10.80 -4.20 14.95
CA LEU A 231 -11.40 -2.88 15.07
C LEU A 231 -10.77 -1.97 14.02
N SER A 232 -11.19 -2.14 12.78
CA SER A 232 -11.01 -1.09 11.80
C SER A 232 -11.72 0.17 12.31
N LEU A 233 -11.03 1.31 12.36
CA LEU A 233 -11.63 2.61 12.68
C LEU A 233 -12.80 2.98 11.75
N ILE A 234 -12.99 2.23 10.67
CA ILE A 234 -14.08 2.36 9.70
C ILE A 234 -15.40 1.79 10.26
N HIS A 235 -15.36 1.07 11.37
CA HIS A 235 -16.55 0.47 12.02
C HIS A 235 -16.96 1.21 13.30
N ILE A 236 -16.38 2.35 13.60
CA ILE A 236 -16.78 3.23 14.71
C ILE A 236 -17.72 4.31 14.19
#